data_6afbe849fed00b0647af2a7f59185113
#
_entry.id   6afbe849fed00b0647af2a7f59185113
#
_cell.length_a   1.000
_cell.length_b   1.000
_cell.length_c   1.000
_cell.angle_alpha   90.00
_cell.angle_beta   90.00
_cell.angle_gamma   90.00
#
_symmetry.space_group_name_H-M   'P 1'
#
loop_
_entity.id
_entity.type
_entity.pdbx_description
1 polymer ?
#
loop_
_entity_poly.entity_id
_entity_poly.type
_entity_poly.pdbx_seq_one_letter_code
_entity_poly.pdbx_strand_id
1 'polypeptide(L)'
;MLDEPTSALDIESVNQVHPLLQNLDTTIILVSHSPIEVLKLSSFVIAVEDKQIVQYGKLETVASRPATPWLSKFFDLNLISGRATGFDFTTKTGAALQLAEPHSGEVEISFPSSAVSLHLNPPTGSPRNKWQVTVTGLTRVDNLVKVQLSGAFNCYATITVASFEELKIALGNELWASAKATELNVLPKIIPART
;
A
#
# COMPACT_ATOMS: atom_id res chain seq x y z
N MET A 1 -20.21 -19.75 -3.78
CA MET A 1 -18.77 -19.52 -3.70
C MET A 1 -18.23 -19.39 -5.12
N LEU A 2 -17.41 -18.40 -5.35
CA LEU A 2 -16.73 -18.15 -6.62
C LEU A 2 -15.22 -18.24 -6.35
N ASP A 3 -14.52 -19.05 -7.13
CA ASP A 3 -13.07 -19.23 -7.00
C ASP A 3 -12.40 -18.64 -8.23
N GLU A 4 -11.66 -17.56 -8.04
CA GLU A 4 -10.97 -16.77 -9.06
C GLU A 4 -11.82 -16.49 -10.34
N PRO A 5 -13.02 -15.92 -10.21
CA PRO A 5 -14.00 -15.86 -11.29
C PRO A 5 -13.56 -15.03 -12.49
N THR A 6 -12.58 -14.16 -12.34
CA THR A 6 -12.09 -13.27 -13.41
C THR A 6 -10.67 -13.61 -13.90
N SER A 7 -10.02 -14.64 -13.34
CA SER A 7 -8.61 -14.96 -13.64
C SER A 7 -8.31 -15.27 -15.11
N ALA A 8 -9.30 -15.75 -15.86
CA ALA A 8 -9.18 -16.09 -17.28
C ALA A 8 -9.81 -15.04 -18.22
N LEU A 9 -10.27 -13.90 -17.70
CA LEU A 9 -10.94 -12.86 -18.46
C LEU A 9 -10.00 -11.72 -18.83
N ASP A 10 -10.23 -11.10 -19.98
CA ASP A 10 -9.62 -9.84 -20.34
C ASP A 10 -10.20 -8.67 -19.53
N ILE A 11 -9.53 -7.52 -19.56
CA ILE A 11 -9.90 -6.33 -18.76
C ILE A 11 -11.33 -5.85 -19.08
N GLU A 12 -11.75 -5.94 -20.35
CA GLU A 12 -13.08 -5.50 -20.78
C GLU A 12 -14.16 -6.39 -20.19
N SER A 13 -13.99 -7.71 -20.26
CA SER A 13 -14.87 -8.70 -19.64
C SER A 13 -14.92 -8.57 -18.12
N VAL A 14 -13.79 -8.33 -17.45
CA VAL A 14 -13.73 -8.08 -16.00
C VAL A 14 -14.59 -6.87 -15.64
N ASN A 15 -14.49 -5.76 -16.39
CA ASN A 15 -15.28 -4.55 -16.16
C ASN A 15 -16.79 -4.75 -16.33
N GLN A 16 -17.22 -5.76 -17.11
CA GLN A 16 -18.63 -6.13 -17.25
C GLN A 16 -19.09 -7.05 -16.11
N VAL A 17 -18.26 -7.99 -15.69
CA VAL A 17 -18.59 -8.97 -14.63
C VAL A 17 -18.69 -8.34 -13.24
N HIS A 18 -17.80 -7.40 -12.89
CA HIS A 18 -17.81 -6.79 -11.57
C HIS A 18 -19.14 -6.13 -11.19
N PRO A 19 -19.78 -5.29 -12.04
CA PRO A 19 -21.09 -4.72 -11.72
C PRO A 19 -22.19 -5.77 -11.58
N LEU A 20 -22.12 -6.87 -12.35
CA LEU A 20 -23.09 -7.97 -12.23
C LEU A 20 -22.98 -8.63 -10.84
N LEU A 21 -21.75 -8.92 -10.38
CA LEU A 21 -21.52 -9.52 -9.07
C LEU A 21 -21.95 -8.59 -7.93
N GLN A 22 -21.71 -7.27 -8.05
CA GLN A 22 -22.12 -6.27 -7.05
C GLN A 22 -23.64 -6.15 -6.90
N ASN A 23 -24.38 -6.39 -7.98
CA ASN A 23 -25.86 -6.24 -8.01
C ASN A 23 -26.62 -7.54 -7.67
N LEU A 24 -25.91 -8.63 -7.33
CA LEU A 24 -26.56 -9.86 -6.89
C LEU A 24 -27.12 -9.69 -5.47
N ASP A 25 -28.40 -9.97 -5.31
CA ASP A 25 -29.08 -9.97 -3.99
C ASP A 25 -28.81 -11.29 -3.25
N THR A 26 -27.54 -11.59 -3.01
CA THR A 26 -27.12 -12.80 -2.31
C THR A 26 -25.75 -12.63 -1.66
N THR A 27 -25.47 -13.39 -0.62
CA THR A 27 -24.15 -13.45 -0.02
C THR A 27 -23.19 -14.22 -0.92
N ILE A 28 -22.10 -13.57 -1.33
CA ILE A 28 -21.06 -14.16 -2.16
C ILE A 28 -19.81 -14.40 -1.32
N ILE A 29 -19.26 -15.60 -1.39
CA ILE A 29 -17.89 -15.90 -0.95
C ILE A 29 -17.02 -15.92 -2.20
N LEU A 30 -16.10 -14.97 -2.26
CA LEU A 30 -15.16 -14.79 -3.36
C LEU A 30 -13.77 -15.21 -2.90
N VAL A 31 -13.13 -16.12 -3.62
CA VAL A 31 -11.68 -16.40 -3.49
C VAL A 31 -10.97 -15.68 -4.62
N SER A 32 -10.01 -14.83 -4.28
CA SER A 32 -9.27 -14.04 -5.26
C SER A 32 -7.86 -13.72 -4.77
N HIS A 33 -6.92 -13.69 -5.71
CA HIS A 33 -5.57 -13.17 -5.52
C HIS A 33 -5.38 -11.77 -6.16
N SER A 34 -6.46 -11.16 -6.67
CA SER A 34 -6.47 -9.82 -7.24
C SER A 34 -6.86 -8.77 -6.21
N PRO A 35 -5.95 -7.84 -5.84
CA PRO A 35 -6.27 -6.74 -4.94
C PRO A 35 -7.44 -5.89 -5.42
N ILE A 36 -7.51 -5.64 -6.73
CA ILE A 36 -8.57 -4.82 -7.36
C ILE A 36 -9.93 -5.48 -7.18
N GLU A 37 -10.00 -6.80 -7.35
CA GLU A 37 -11.23 -7.56 -7.19
C GLU A 37 -11.71 -7.54 -5.74
N VAL A 38 -10.79 -7.77 -4.79
CA VAL A 38 -11.09 -7.69 -3.36
C VAL A 38 -11.56 -6.28 -2.97
N LEU A 39 -10.87 -5.24 -3.42
CA LEU A 39 -11.23 -3.84 -3.11
C LEU A 39 -12.58 -3.41 -3.71
N LYS A 40 -12.97 -3.96 -4.86
CA LYS A 40 -14.22 -3.60 -5.54
C LYS A 40 -15.42 -4.42 -5.07
N LEU A 41 -15.25 -5.71 -4.75
CA LEU A 41 -16.35 -6.65 -4.59
C LEU A 41 -16.58 -7.09 -3.14
N SER A 42 -15.65 -6.85 -2.21
CA SER A 42 -15.80 -7.33 -0.84
C SER A 42 -15.97 -6.18 0.16
N SER A 43 -16.76 -6.43 1.19
CA SER A 43 -16.87 -5.58 2.38
C SER A 43 -16.19 -6.20 3.61
N PHE A 44 -15.96 -7.52 3.56
CA PHE A 44 -15.32 -8.30 4.60
C PHE A 44 -14.29 -9.24 3.97
N VAL A 45 -13.14 -9.39 4.62
CA VAL A 45 -12.00 -10.17 4.10
C VAL A 45 -11.59 -11.22 5.12
N ILE A 46 -11.27 -12.41 4.64
CA ILE A 46 -10.57 -13.45 5.36
C ILE A 46 -9.27 -13.72 4.59
N ALA A 47 -8.14 -13.34 5.17
CA ALA A 47 -6.83 -13.58 4.60
C ALA A 47 -6.28 -14.93 5.07
N VAL A 48 -5.89 -15.76 4.11
CA VAL A 48 -5.34 -17.10 4.33
C VAL A 48 -3.91 -17.16 3.80
N GLU A 49 -2.96 -17.52 4.64
CA GLU A 49 -1.55 -17.71 4.31
C GLU A 49 -1.10 -19.04 4.95
N ASP A 50 -0.36 -19.86 4.22
CA ASP A 50 0.10 -21.19 4.67
C ASP A 50 -1.02 -22.07 5.25
N LYS A 51 -2.20 -22.05 4.64
CA LYS A 51 -3.42 -22.78 5.05
C LYS A 51 -3.98 -22.36 6.42
N GLN A 52 -3.58 -21.22 6.94
CA GLN A 52 -4.08 -20.64 8.19
C GLN A 52 -4.72 -19.29 7.95
N ILE A 53 -5.76 -18.97 8.71
CA ILE A 53 -6.34 -17.63 8.72
C ILE A 53 -5.37 -16.72 9.48
N VAL A 54 -4.73 -15.78 8.76
CA VAL A 54 -3.78 -14.83 9.35
C VAL A 54 -4.45 -13.53 9.77
N GLN A 55 -5.57 -13.16 9.12
CA GLN A 55 -6.36 -11.99 9.48
C GLN A 55 -7.77 -12.10 8.91
N TYR A 56 -8.75 -11.51 9.60
CA TYR A 56 -10.10 -11.33 9.08
C TYR A 56 -10.74 -10.06 9.64
N GLY A 57 -11.68 -9.49 8.91
CA GLY A 57 -12.37 -8.28 9.33
C GLY A 57 -12.96 -7.48 8.17
N LYS A 58 -13.43 -6.27 8.47
CA LYS A 58 -13.86 -5.32 7.44
C LYS A 58 -12.70 -5.00 6.51
N LEU A 59 -12.98 -4.90 5.21
CA LEU A 59 -11.97 -4.61 4.19
C LEU A 59 -11.11 -3.40 4.55
N GLU A 60 -11.70 -2.28 4.96
CA GLU A 60 -10.98 -1.07 5.34
C GLU A 60 -9.95 -1.31 6.45
N THR A 61 -10.32 -2.11 7.45
CA THR A 61 -9.41 -2.44 8.57
C THR A 61 -8.27 -3.34 8.12
N VAL A 62 -8.58 -4.38 7.33
CA VAL A 62 -7.56 -5.33 6.84
C VAL A 62 -6.62 -4.64 5.85
N ALA A 63 -7.14 -3.81 4.94
CA ALA A 63 -6.36 -3.11 3.94
C ALA A 63 -5.49 -2.00 4.55
N SER A 64 -5.95 -1.29 5.58
CA SER A 64 -5.17 -0.23 6.22
C SER A 64 -4.14 -0.74 7.24
N ARG A 65 -4.41 -1.90 7.86
CA ARG A 65 -3.59 -2.49 8.92
C ARG A 65 -3.38 -3.99 8.70
N PRO A 66 -2.67 -4.38 7.64
CA PRO A 66 -2.43 -5.78 7.32
C PRO A 66 -1.55 -6.45 8.39
N ALA A 67 -1.90 -7.67 8.73
CA ALA A 67 -1.20 -8.44 9.76
C ALA A 67 0.09 -9.11 9.26
N THR A 68 0.30 -9.24 7.96
CA THR A 68 1.48 -9.89 7.40
C THR A 68 2.13 -9.04 6.30
N PRO A 69 3.46 -9.22 6.05
CA PRO A 69 4.14 -8.58 4.93
C PRO A 69 3.55 -8.97 3.56
N TRP A 70 3.08 -10.22 3.43
CA TRP A 70 2.41 -10.67 2.20
C TRP A 70 1.14 -9.87 1.96
N LEU A 71 0.29 -9.72 2.98
CA LEU A 71 -0.96 -8.98 2.88
C LEU A 71 -0.73 -7.49 2.62
N SER A 72 0.34 -6.91 3.18
CA SER A 72 0.75 -5.54 2.87
C SER A 72 1.15 -5.38 1.41
N LYS A 73 1.92 -6.34 0.88
CA LYS A 73 2.29 -6.38 -0.53
C LYS A 73 1.06 -6.56 -1.42
N PHE A 74 0.12 -7.40 -0.99
CA PHE A 74 -1.14 -7.61 -1.69
C PHE A 74 -1.93 -6.32 -1.85
N PHE A 75 -2.04 -5.49 -0.82
CA PHE A 75 -2.71 -4.18 -0.87
C PHE A 75 -1.82 -3.03 -1.37
N ASP A 76 -0.64 -3.31 -1.91
CA ASP A 76 0.31 -2.32 -2.42
C ASP A 76 0.75 -1.28 -1.37
N LEU A 77 1.06 -1.75 -0.17
CA LEU A 77 1.52 -0.91 0.93
C LEU A 77 3.04 -0.93 1.07
N ASN A 78 3.59 0.23 1.38
CA ASN A 78 4.93 0.39 1.93
C ASN A 78 4.92 -0.02 3.41
N LEU A 79 5.92 -0.78 3.85
CA LEU A 79 6.13 -1.16 5.25
C LEU A 79 7.50 -0.68 5.71
N ILE A 80 7.54 -0.02 6.85
CA ILE A 80 8.79 0.51 7.42
C ILE A 80 8.81 0.22 8.92
N SER A 81 9.85 -0.49 9.37
CA SER A 81 10.11 -0.73 10.79
C SER A 81 10.95 0.38 11.39
N GLY A 82 10.65 0.78 12.61
CA GLY A 82 11.37 1.82 13.32
C GLY A 82 10.89 2.00 14.76
N ARG A 83 11.26 3.12 15.35
CA ARG A 83 10.90 3.49 16.72
C ARG A 83 10.07 4.76 16.73
N ALA A 84 8.94 4.71 17.44
CA ALA A 84 8.11 5.88 17.70
C ALA A 84 8.41 6.49 19.08
N THR A 85 8.38 7.82 19.17
CA THR A 85 8.47 8.60 20.40
C THR A 85 7.51 9.80 20.26
N GLY A 86 6.30 9.67 20.80
CA GLY A 86 5.23 10.63 20.55
C GLY A 86 4.82 10.63 19.07
N PHE A 87 4.85 11.78 18.46
CA PHE A 87 4.53 11.95 17.02
C PHE A 87 5.73 11.68 16.10
N ASP A 88 6.94 11.53 16.65
CA ASP A 88 8.16 11.27 15.88
C ASP A 88 8.35 9.77 15.67
N PHE A 89 8.64 9.38 14.43
CA PHE A 89 9.03 8.04 14.06
C PHE A 89 10.41 8.07 13.41
N THR A 90 11.33 7.26 13.91
CA THR A 90 12.67 7.12 13.35
C THR A 90 12.84 5.73 12.78
N THR A 91 13.20 5.64 11.50
CA THR A 91 13.50 4.37 10.82
C THR A 91 14.79 3.75 11.37
N LYS A 92 15.03 2.47 11.09
CA LYS A 92 16.28 1.79 11.44
C LYS A 92 17.53 2.44 10.81
N THR A 93 17.34 3.17 9.71
CA THR A 93 18.40 3.90 9.00
C THR A 93 18.60 5.35 9.50
N GLY A 94 17.79 5.78 10.49
CA GLY A 94 17.88 7.10 11.11
C GLY A 94 17.02 8.18 10.43
N ALA A 95 16.22 7.85 9.43
CA ALA A 95 15.29 8.82 8.82
C ALA A 95 14.13 9.13 9.75
N ALA A 96 13.78 10.42 9.88
CA ALA A 96 12.67 10.88 10.70
C ALA A 96 11.41 11.07 9.89
N LEU A 97 10.28 10.54 10.38
CA LEU A 97 8.94 10.77 9.86
C LEU A 97 8.01 11.22 11.00
N GLN A 98 6.94 11.92 10.65
CA GLN A 98 5.91 12.39 11.57
C GLN A 98 4.66 11.52 11.45
N LEU A 99 4.12 11.08 12.57
CA LEU A 99 2.86 10.35 12.68
C LEU A 99 1.70 11.32 12.95
N ALA A 100 0.48 10.92 12.60
CA ALA A 100 -0.73 11.68 12.92
C ALA A 100 -1.17 11.51 14.38
N GLU A 101 -0.84 10.37 15.00
CA GLU A 101 -1.15 10.04 16.38
C GLU A 101 0.12 9.66 17.15
N PRO A 102 0.17 9.91 18.47
CA PRO A 102 1.37 9.60 19.26
C PRO A 102 1.46 8.10 19.54
N HIS A 103 2.67 7.55 19.33
CA HIS A 103 3.02 6.16 19.63
C HIS A 103 4.36 6.08 20.37
N SER A 104 4.66 4.92 20.97
CA SER A 104 5.93 4.71 21.69
C SER A 104 6.47 3.30 21.51
N GLY A 105 7.79 3.19 21.36
CA GLY A 105 8.50 1.92 21.24
C GLY A 105 8.75 1.49 19.81
N GLU A 106 9.18 0.24 19.65
CA GLU A 106 9.39 -0.37 18.33
C GLU A 106 8.05 -0.64 17.66
N VAL A 107 7.83 -0.06 16.50
CA VAL A 107 6.60 -0.18 15.72
C VAL A 107 6.93 -0.39 14.25
N GLU A 108 5.96 -0.86 13.51
CA GLU A 108 5.96 -0.89 12.06
C GLU A 108 4.89 0.08 11.56
N ILE A 109 5.21 0.87 10.54
CA ILE A 109 4.26 1.75 9.89
C ILE A 109 3.96 1.25 8.48
N SER A 110 2.73 1.46 8.04
CA SER A 110 2.30 1.17 6.66
C SER A 110 1.67 2.40 6.03
N PHE A 111 1.84 2.55 4.73
CA PHE A 111 1.14 3.55 3.91
C PHE A 111 1.05 3.09 2.46
N PRO A 112 -0.05 3.39 1.74
CA PRO A 112 -0.20 2.97 0.36
C PRO A 112 0.84 3.63 -0.54
N SER A 113 1.25 2.92 -1.60
CA SER A 113 2.17 3.49 -2.60
C SER A 113 1.56 4.72 -3.31
N SER A 114 0.24 4.79 -3.43
CA SER A 114 -0.49 5.95 -3.96
C SER A 114 -0.46 7.18 -3.06
N ALA A 115 -0.14 7.05 -1.77
CA ALA A 115 0.04 8.18 -0.85
C ALA A 115 1.39 8.88 -1.01
N VAL A 116 2.32 8.27 -1.76
CA VAL A 116 3.64 8.85 -2.02
C VAL A 116 3.57 9.76 -3.25
N SER A 117 3.76 11.05 -3.04
CA SER A 117 3.89 12.05 -4.12
C SER A 117 5.35 12.27 -4.46
N LEU A 118 5.66 12.42 -5.76
CA LEU A 118 7.01 12.68 -6.27
C LEU A 118 7.15 14.12 -6.75
N HIS A 119 8.33 14.73 -6.51
CA HIS A 119 8.63 16.11 -6.84
C HIS A 119 10.07 16.25 -7.31
N LEU A 120 10.32 17.19 -8.24
CA LEU A 120 11.67 17.54 -8.70
C LEU A 120 12.44 18.33 -7.63
N ASN A 121 11.75 19.13 -6.82
CA ASN A 121 12.31 19.97 -5.76
C ASN A 121 11.66 19.64 -4.41
N PRO A 122 12.26 20.02 -3.27
CA PRO A 122 11.66 19.82 -1.95
C PRO A 122 10.25 20.42 -1.91
N PRO A 123 9.20 19.63 -1.65
CA PRO A 123 7.84 20.14 -1.66
C PRO A 123 7.59 21.09 -0.48
N THR A 124 6.77 22.11 -0.71
CA THR A 124 6.26 23.04 0.31
C THR A 124 4.83 22.66 0.70
N GLY A 125 4.31 23.23 1.79
CA GLY A 125 2.92 23.05 2.18
C GLY A 125 2.69 21.94 3.20
N SER A 126 1.54 21.26 3.11
CA SER A 126 1.00 20.37 4.16
C SER A 126 1.71 19.02 4.38
N PRO A 127 2.37 18.38 3.41
CA PRO A 127 3.09 17.13 3.70
C PRO A 127 4.17 17.34 4.74
N ARG A 128 4.06 16.65 5.89
CA ARG A 128 5.05 16.70 6.96
C ARG A 128 6.25 15.80 6.66
N ASN A 129 6.01 14.68 5.98
CA ASN A 129 7.03 13.70 5.64
C ASN A 129 7.58 14.00 4.24
N LYS A 130 8.88 14.24 4.16
CA LYS A 130 9.61 14.55 2.92
C LYS A 130 10.99 13.92 3.00
N TRP A 131 11.39 13.22 1.94
CA TRP A 131 12.70 12.57 1.88
C TRP A 131 13.22 12.51 0.45
N GLN A 132 14.54 12.48 0.30
CA GLN A 132 15.19 12.27 -0.98
C GLN A 132 15.17 10.80 -1.37
N VAL A 133 14.99 10.54 -2.67
CA VAL A 133 14.89 9.20 -3.23
C VAL A 133 15.60 9.14 -4.58
N THR A 134 16.10 7.95 -4.91
CA THR A 134 16.60 7.60 -6.25
C THR A 134 15.66 6.58 -6.88
N VAL A 135 15.30 6.76 -8.12
CA VAL A 135 14.47 5.82 -8.91
C VAL A 135 15.29 4.58 -9.25
N THR A 136 14.87 3.42 -8.77
CA THR A 136 15.59 2.13 -8.99
C THR A 136 14.82 1.14 -9.85
N GLY A 137 13.53 1.37 -10.09
CA GLY A 137 12.70 0.50 -10.93
C GLY A 137 11.42 1.19 -11.37
N LEU A 138 10.92 0.78 -12.53
CA LEU A 138 9.71 1.30 -13.14
C LEU A 138 8.86 0.14 -13.66
N THR A 139 7.60 0.09 -13.30
CA THR A 139 6.64 -0.90 -13.80
C THR A 139 5.36 -0.18 -14.20
N ARG A 140 4.98 -0.27 -15.47
CA ARG A 140 3.72 0.28 -15.95
C ARG A 140 2.61 -0.76 -15.84
N VAL A 141 1.48 -0.37 -15.26
CA VAL A 141 0.26 -1.18 -15.17
C VAL A 141 -0.90 -0.27 -15.58
N ASP A 142 -1.48 -0.53 -16.73
CA ASP A 142 -2.57 0.27 -17.31
C ASP A 142 -2.21 1.78 -17.40
N ASN A 143 -2.97 2.61 -16.73
CA ASN A 143 -2.80 4.07 -16.68
C ASN A 143 -1.95 4.55 -15.48
N LEU A 144 -1.28 3.64 -14.80
CA LEU A 144 -0.44 3.90 -13.64
C LEU A 144 1.00 3.44 -13.88
N VAL A 145 1.92 4.11 -13.19
CA VAL A 145 3.33 3.72 -13.14
C VAL A 145 3.71 3.52 -11.68
N LYS A 146 4.13 2.30 -11.35
CA LYS A 146 4.73 1.98 -10.06
C LYS A 146 6.22 2.26 -10.13
N VAL A 147 6.66 3.19 -9.32
CA VAL A 147 8.06 3.65 -9.23
C VAL A 147 8.69 3.06 -7.99
N GLN A 148 9.74 2.27 -8.15
CA GLN A 148 10.55 1.77 -7.05
C GLN A 148 11.57 2.83 -6.66
N LEU A 149 11.66 3.12 -5.37
CA LEU A 149 12.43 4.19 -4.80
C LEU A 149 13.38 3.65 -3.74
N SER A 150 14.63 4.08 -3.80
CA SER A 150 15.60 3.87 -2.72
C SER A 150 16.07 5.19 -2.14
N GLY A 151 16.47 5.19 -0.87
CA GLY A 151 16.94 6.39 -0.18
C GLY A 151 17.13 6.10 1.30
N ALA A 152 16.67 6.99 2.15
CA ALA A 152 16.68 6.76 3.59
C ALA A 152 15.96 5.46 4.00
N PHE A 153 14.99 5.04 3.21
CA PHE A 153 14.34 3.73 3.22
C PHE A 153 13.82 3.41 1.81
N ASN A 154 13.62 2.12 1.53
CA ASN A 154 13.05 1.68 0.27
C ASN A 154 11.53 1.78 0.33
N CYS A 155 10.92 2.31 -0.73
CA CYS A 155 9.47 2.40 -0.86
C CYS A 155 9.03 2.39 -2.33
N TYR A 156 7.72 2.36 -2.55
CA TYR A 156 7.11 2.49 -3.86
C TYR A 156 6.22 3.73 -3.89
N ALA A 157 6.17 4.36 -5.05
CA ALA A 157 5.16 5.36 -5.38
C ALA A 157 4.35 4.86 -6.58
N THR A 158 3.02 5.00 -6.53
CA THR A 158 2.14 4.72 -7.67
C THR A 158 1.56 6.03 -8.16
N ILE A 159 1.92 6.42 -9.38
CA ILE A 159 1.54 7.69 -10.00
C ILE A 159 0.86 7.45 -11.35
N THR A 160 0.16 8.46 -11.87
CA THR A 160 -0.43 8.41 -13.21
C THR A 160 0.65 8.49 -14.30
N VAL A 161 0.35 7.94 -15.48
CA VAL A 161 1.22 8.09 -16.65
C VAL A 161 1.46 9.56 -16.99
N ALA A 162 0.44 10.42 -16.85
CA ALA A 162 0.58 11.86 -17.08
C ALA A 162 1.63 12.49 -16.13
N SER A 163 1.55 12.20 -14.83
CA SER A 163 2.55 12.68 -13.85
C SER A 163 3.96 12.12 -14.14
N PHE A 164 4.05 10.86 -14.56
CA PHE A 164 5.31 10.24 -14.93
C PHE A 164 5.98 10.96 -16.11
N GLU A 165 5.21 11.30 -17.15
CA GLU A 165 5.69 12.02 -18.34
C GLU A 165 6.05 13.47 -18.01
N GLU A 166 5.22 14.18 -17.23
CA GLU A 166 5.46 15.57 -16.81
C GLU A 166 6.75 15.69 -16.00
N LEU A 167 6.98 14.80 -15.04
CA LEU A 167 8.19 14.77 -14.21
C LEU A 167 9.39 14.20 -14.93
N LYS A 168 9.24 13.65 -16.16
CA LYS A 168 10.29 13.00 -16.97
C LYS A 168 11.08 11.97 -16.17
N ILE A 169 10.38 11.12 -15.43
CA ILE A 169 11.01 10.15 -14.52
C ILE A 169 11.75 9.08 -15.32
N ALA A 170 13.00 8.82 -14.93
CA ALA A 170 13.86 7.78 -15.49
C ALA A 170 14.65 7.08 -14.38
N LEU A 171 15.16 5.88 -14.67
CA LEU A 171 16.04 5.16 -13.76
C LEU A 171 17.27 6.03 -13.39
N GLY A 172 17.62 6.04 -12.11
CA GLY A 172 18.71 6.83 -11.57
C GLY A 172 18.36 8.29 -11.27
N ASN A 173 17.15 8.79 -11.57
CA ASN A 173 16.77 10.14 -11.21
C ASN A 173 16.73 10.29 -9.69
N GLU A 174 17.25 11.41 -9.20
CA GLU A 174 17.08 11.87 -7.83
C GLU A 174 15.85 12.77 -7.74
N LEU A 175 14.94 12.43 -6.86
CA LEU A 175 13.67 13.11 -6.65
C LEU A 175 13.43 13.35 -5.16
N TRP A 176 12.42 14.16 -4.87
CA TRP A 176 11.83 14.26 -3.54
C TRP A 176 10.54 13.46 -3.51
N ALA A 177 10.39 12.64 -2.46
CA ALA A 177 9.15 11.98 -2.12
C ALA A 177 8.50 12.68 -0.93
N SER A 178 7.18 12.66 -0.87
CA SER A 178 6.43 13.15 0.28
C SER A 178 5.19 12.31 0.56
N ALA A 179 4.78 12.27 1.84
CA ALA A 179 3.53 11.69 2.28
C ALA A 179 2.94 12.51 3.44
N LYS A 180 1.60 12.56 3.54
CA LYS A 180 0.94 13.18 4.70
C LYS A 180 1.08 12.27 5.91
N ALA A 181 1.20 12.85 7.10
CA ALA A 181 1.23 12.08 8.36
C ALA A 181 -0.05 11.23 8.56
N THR A 182 -1.19 11.70 8.06
CA THR A 182 -2.48 11.01 8.11
C THR A 182 -2.55 9.74 7.26
N GLU A 183 -1.63 9.55 6.31
CA GLU A 183 -1.55 8.34 5.48
C GLU A 183 -0.70 7.24 6.12
N LEU A 184 0.08 7.58 7.16
CA LEU A 184 0.95 6.64 7.87
C LEU A 184 0.16 5.96 8.99
N ASN A 185 -0.08 4.66 8.86
CA ASN A 185 -0.76 3.85 9.86
C ASN A 185 0.26 3.05 10.68
N VAL A 186 0.16 3.12 12.00
CA VAL A 186 0.97 2.27 12.88
C VAL A 186 0.32 0.89 12.98
N LEU A 187 1.08 -0.14 12.63
CA LEU A 187 0.61 -1.53 12.69
C LEU A 187 0.70 -2.05 14.13
N PRO A 188 -0.25 -2.87 14.56
CA PRO A 188 -0.12 -3.60 15.81
C PRO A 188 1.11 -4.51 15.72
N LYS A 189 1.90 -4.56 16.79
CA LYS A 189 3.03 -5.50 16.86
C LYS A 189 2.48 -6.92 16.79
N ILE A 190 2.81 -7.64 15.71
CA ILE A 190 2.47 -9.07 15.61
C ILE A 190 3.36 -9.79 16.61
N ILE A 191 2.78 -10.24 17.72
CA ILE A 191 3.42 -11.21 18.59
C ILE A 191 3.21 -12.55 17.89
N PRO A 192 4.29 -13.22 17.37
CA PRO A 192 4.11 -14.54 16.79
C PRO A 192 3.48 -15.45 17.85
N ALA A 193 2.42 -16.17 17.47
CA ALA A 193 1.83 -17.17 18.34
C ALA A 193 2.95 -18.13 18.76
N ARG A 194 3.16 -18.25 20.07
CA ARG A 194 4.08 -19.26 20.59
C ARG A 194 3.56 -20.64 20.17
N THR A 195 4.33 -21.30 19.30
CA THR A 195 4.19 -22.74 19.02
C THR A 195 4.40 -23.54 20.28
#